data_1eadbcc7e2bc46f6be1e55ce46f5f646
#
_entry.id   1eadbcc7e2bc46f6be1e55ce46f5f646
#
_cell.length_a   1.000
_cell.length_b   1.000
_cell.length_c   1.000
_cell.angle_alpha   90.00
_cell.angle_beta   90.00
_cell.angle_gamma   90.00
#
_symmetry.space_group_name_H-M   'P 1'
#
loop_
_entity.id
_entity.type
_entity.pdbx_description
1 polymer ?
#
loop_
_entity_poly.entity_id
_entity_poly.type
_entity_poly.pdbx_seq_one_letter_code
_entity_poly.pdbx_strand_id
1 'polypeptide(L)'
;MEKKREGFLEGLKEKKCSSIPNGKAKRLREKILAKANKFLERYTEDYDFQFLYDKVSGFFANALWKDMELYNEGKFYELSLAAKWCPSLDSSYDKSLLMCESVGRKLFPYDEYMDLEDAHYAYRVRIRLRKEVLVPLHKVLEIPEVYICANKWEEIPYKRVPSVAMKMYKEFFYKHDKERFKQYLEDVKNGKTTIAAGALLPHEIIASLKDSTGQEVAELQWNRMVNDLAKKGKLTNCMAICDVSGSMSGTPMEVCVALGLLISELSEEPWKGKLITFSRNPEFHMVKGKTLSEKTIFIRRMDWGGFSKSMGHRLSSDTEKVQEKRLLQGVPEIVFWNLRNSKATPVPSNQQGVALVSGFSKNLVTVFLEEDGILSPEAVMIQAISGDEYQKLVVFD
;
A
#
# COMPACT_ATOMS: atom_id res chain seq x y z
N MET A 1 29.17 -18.21 -12.46
CA MET A 1 27.90 -17.50 -12.76
C MET A 1 27.20 -18.01 -14.02
N GLU A 2 27.86 -18.29 -15.11
CA GLU A 2 27.25 -18.93 -16.29
C GLU A 2 26.58 -20.28 -15.96
N LYS A 3 27.20 -21.13 -15.17
CA LYS A 3 26.61 -22.39 -14.68
C LYS A 3 25.30 -22.21 -13.90
N LYS A 4 25.16 -21.08 -13.13
CA LYS A 4 23.90 -20.75 -12.44
C LYS A 4 22.77 -20.41 -13.41
N ARG A 5 23.11 -19.84 -14.56
CA ARG A 5 22.19 -19.46 -15.64
C ARG A 5 21.62 -20.72 -16.33
N GLU A 6 22.46 -21.70 -16.62
CA GLU A 6 22.05 -22.93 -17.29
C GLU A 6 21.12 -23.78 -16.43
N GLY A 7 21.41 -23.94 -15.14
CA GLY A 7 20.60 -24.78 -14.25
C GLY A 7 19.18 -24.27 -14.03
N PHE A 8 18.97 -22.96 -13.90
CA PHE A 8 17.63 -22.37 -13.81
C PHE A 8 16.85 -22.53 -15.12
N LEU A 9 17.54 -22.37 -16.25
CA LEU A 9 16.95 -22.50 -17.59
C LEU A 9 16.53 -23.95 -17.89
N GLU A 10 17.26 -24.95 -17.42
CA GLU A 10 16.91 -26.36 -17.56
C GLU A 10 15.70 -26.75 -16.70
N GLY A 11 15.65 -26.33 -15.43
CA GLY A 11 14.50 -26.56 -14.56
C GLY A 11 13.18 -25.98 -15.07
N LEU A 12 13.24 -24.90 -15.88
CA LEU A 12 12.06 -24.33 -16.57
C LEU A 12 11.64 -25.14 -17.82
N LYS A 13 12.57 -25.86 -18.45
CA LYS A 13 12.28 -26.73 -19.62
C LYS A 13 11.47 -27.96 -19.26
N GLU A 14 11.65 -28.52 -18.07
CA GLU A 14 11.05 -29.80 -17.65
C GLU A 14 9.62 -29.71 -17.11
N LYS A 15 9.09 -28.52 -16.75
CA LYS A 15 7.71 -28.40 -16.28
C LYS A 15 6.69 -28.61 -17.41
N LYS A 16 6.14 -29.82 -17.51
CA LYS A 16 4.94 -30.13 -18.34
C LYS A 16 3.72 -29.40 -17.75
N CYS A 17 3.30 -28.32 -18.38
CA CYS A 17 2.03 -27.66 -18.09
C CYS A 17 0.94 -28.30 -18.98
N SER A 18 0.17 -29.24 -18.44
CA SER A 18 -0.74 -30.10 -19.17
C SER A 18 -2.09 -29.49 -19.61
N SER A 19 -2.32 -28.19 -19.33
CA SER A 19 -3.63 -27.55 -19.55
C SER A 19 -3.66 -26.29 -20.41
N ILE A 20 -2.52 -25.87 -20.99
CA ILE A 20 -2.44 -24.65 -21.81
C ILE A 20 -2.13 -25.01 -23.27
N PRO A 21 -2.82 -24.41 -24.28
CA PRO A 21 -2.49 -24.65 -25.70
C PRO A 21 -1.01 -24.39 -26.00
N ASN A 22 -0.35 -25.30 -26.70
CA ASN A 22 1.11 -25.34 -26.90
C ASN A 22 1.74 -23.99 -27.31
N GLY A 23 1.08 -23.17 -28.13
CA GLY A 23 1.60 -21.88 -28.57
C GLY A 23 1.58 -20.79 -27.48
N LYS A 24 0.57 -20.78 -26.60
CA LYS A 24 0.49 -19.82 -25.49
C LYS A 24 1.48 -20.18 -24.37
N ALA A 25 1.65 -21.49 -24.11
CA ALA A 25 2.61 -21.98 -23.13
C ALA A 25 4.06 -21.66 -23.54
N LYS A 26 4.41 -21.82 -24.82
CA LYS A 26 5.73 -21.46 -25.36
C LYS A 26 6.01 -19.96 -25.20
N ARG A 27 5.10 -19.07 -25.61
CA ARG A 27 5.24 -17.62 -25.46
C ARG A 27 5.37 -17.19 -23.99
N LEU A 28 4.66 -17.84 -23.07
CA LEU A 28 4.77 -17.53 -21.64
C LEU A 28 6.14 -17.92 -21.09
N ARG A 29 6.67 -19.09 -21.47
CA ARG A 29 8.01 -19.54 -21.10
C ARG A 29 9.09 -18.58 -21.64
N GLU A 30 9.00 -18.17 -22.90
CA GLU A 30 9.92 -17.21 -23.51
C GLU A 30 9.91 -15.86 -22.75
N LYS A 31 8.75 -15.37 -22.34
CA LYS A 31 8.63 -14.15 -21.52
C LYS A 31 9.26 -14.31 -20.13
N ILE A 32 9.10 -15.45 -19.50
CA ILE A 32 9.70 -15.73 -18.18
C ILE A 32 11.23 -15.78 -18.31
N LEU A 33 11.73 -16.50 -19.33
CA LEU A 33 13.16 -16.59 -19.62
C LEU A 33 13.78 -15.21 -19.91
N ALA A 34 13.10 -14.40 -20.73
CA ALA A 34 13.57 -13.04 -21.04
C ALA A 34 13.67 -12.16 -19.76
N LYS A 35 12.71 -12.28 -18.84
CA LYS A 35 12.77 -11.55 -17.56
C LYS A 35 13.92 -12.04 -16.67
N ALA A 36 14.09 -13.35 -16.56
CA ALA A 36 15.18 -13.94 -15.77
C ALA A 36 16.56 -13.56 -16.34
N ASN A 37 16.71 -13.57 -17.67
CA ASN A 37 17.95 -13.13 -18.33
C ASN A 37 18.23 -11.64 -18.05
N LYS A 38 17.24 -10.77 -18.21
CA LYS A 38 17.38 -9.34 -17.89
C LYS A 38 17.77 -9.10 -16.43
N PHE A 39 17.22 -9.88 -15.51
CA PHE A 39 17.61 -9.82 -14.11
C PHE A 39 19.08 -10.22 -13.91
N LEU A 40 19.52 -11.33 -14.52
CA LEU A 40 20.88 -11.82 -14.40
C LEU A 40 21.89 -10.85 -15.03
N GLU A 41 21.60 -10.27 -16.18
CA GLU A 41 22.39 -9.22 -16.80
C GLU A 41 22.58 -8.05 -15.84
N ARG A 42 21.45 -7.52 -15.29
CA ARG A 42 21.49 -6.41 -14.35
C ARG A 42 22.26 -6.77 -13.07
N TYR A 43 22.05 -7.97 -12.53
CA TYR A 43 22.75 -8.43 -11.33
C TYR A 43 24.27 -8.54 -11.54
N THR A 44 24.70 -8.79 -12.77
CA THR A 44 26.11 -8.93 -13.13
C THR A 44 26.77 -7.57 -13.43
N GLU A 45 26.03 -6.64 -14.02
CA GLU A 45 26.58 -5.38 -14.55
C GLU A 45 26.38 -4.19 -13.60
N ASP A 46 25.36 -4.22 -12.75
CA ASP A 46 24.97 -3.13 -11.85
C ASP A 46 25.30 -3.51 -10.40
N TYR A 47 26.42 -2.98 -9.90
CA TYR A 47 26.91 -3.26 -8.54
C TYR A 47 25.92 -2.82 -7.46
N ASP A 48 25.28 -1.66 -7.60
CA ASP A 48 24.33 -1.15 -6.62
C ASP A 48 23.08 -2.03 -6.56
N PHE A 49 22.61 -2.48 -7.72
CA PHE A 49 21.51 -3.45 -7.79
C PHE A 49 21.89 -4.78 -7.16
N GLN A 50 23.09 -5.32 -7.43
CA GLN A 50 23.60 -6.55 -6.83
C GLN A 50 23.65 -6.42 -5.31
N PHE A 51 24.24 -5.34 -4.82
CA PHE A 51 24.34 -5.06 -3.38
C PHE A 51 22.97 -5.02 -2.71
N LEU A 52 22.04 -4.22 -3.25
CA LEU A 52 20.68 -4.14 -2.72
C LEU A 52 19.95 -5.49 -2.73
N TYR A 53 20.05 -6.21 -3.84
CA TYR A 53 19.45 -7.53 -3.98
C TYR A 53 19.98 -8.54 -2.95
N ASP A 54 21.29 -8.57 -2.76
CA ASP A 54 21.94 -9.46 -1.79
C ASP A 54 21.58 -9.09 -0.35
N LYS A 55 21.45 -7.81 -0.04
CA LYS A 55 20.96 -7.33 1.27
C LYS A 55 19.51 -7.75 1.51
N VAL A 56 18.63 -7.55 0.54
CA VAL A 56 17.21 -7.94 0.65
C VAL A 56 17.06 -9.45 0.81
N SER A 57 17.74 -10.25 -0.03
CA SER A 57 17.67 -11.72 0.09
C SER A 57 18.31 -12.23 1.40
N GLY A 58 19.37 -11.57 1.88
CA GLY A 58 19.99 -11.86 3.17
C GLY A 58 19.06 -11.52 4.34
N PHE A 59 18.35 -10.39 4.27
CA PHE A 59 17.36 -10.01 5.27
C PHE A 59 16.25 -11.08 5.41
N PHE A 60 15.68 -11.52 4.27
CA PHE A 60 14.68 -12.60 4.31
C PHE A 60 15.25 -13.90 4.86
N ALA A 61 16.44 -14.31 4.44
CA ALA A 61 17.06 -15.53 4.93
C ALA A 61 17.28 -15.49 6.44
N ASN A 62 17.83 -14.40 6.97
CA ASN A 62 18.09 -14.24 8.40
C ASN A 62 16.78 -14.19 9.23
N ALA A 63 15.78 -13.47 8.75
CA ALA A 63 14.49 -13.37 9.43
C ALA A 63 13.76 -14.72 9.44
N LEU A 64 13.75 -15.45 8.31
CA LEU A 64 13.17 -16.79 8.22
C LEU A 64 13.92 -17.81 9.08
N TRP A 65 15.24 -17.73 9.14
CA TRP A 65 16.03 -18.58 10.04
C TRP A 65 15.62 -18.38 11.50
N LYS A 66 15.57 -17.11 11.96
CA LYS A 66 15.12 -16.77 13.30
C LYS A 66 13.67 -17.22 13.56
N ASP A 67 12.77 -17.02 12.60
CA ASP A 67 11.39 -17.49 12.71
C ASP A 67 11.31 -19.01 12.85
N MET A 68 12.19 -19.77 12.19
CA MET A 68 12.23 -21.23 12.34
C MET A 68 12.77 -21.67 13.70
N GLU A 69 13.74 -20.96 14.26
CA GLU A 69 14.20 -21.19 15.64
C GLU A 69 13.04 -20.98 16.63
N LEU A 70 12.35 -19.84 16.53
CA LEU A 70 11.17 -19.53 17.37
C LEU A 70 10.03 -20.54 17.18
N TYR A 71 9.81 -20.99 15.93
CA TYR A 71 8.84 -22.03 15.62
C TYR A 71 9.17 -23.35 16.34
N ASN A 72 10.41 -23.78 16.32
CA ASN A 72 10.88 -25.01 16.96
C ASN A 72 10.80 -24.91 18.50
N GLU A 73 10.97 -23.69 19.04
CA GLU A 73 10.81 -23.41 20.48
C GLU A 73 9.35 -23.24 20.90
N GLY A 74 8.38 -23.25 19.97
CA GLY A 74 6.97 -23.05 20.26
C GLY A 74 6.58 -21.58 20.57
N LYS A 75 7.47 -20.61 20.29
CA LYS A 75 7.27 -19.17 20.54
C LYS A 75 6.55 -18.47 19.39
N PHE A 76 5.36 -18.94 19.04
CA PHE A 76 4.62 -18.51 17.85
C PHE A 76 4.22 -17.03 17.86
N TYR A 77 4.10 -16.39 19.01
CA TYR A 77 3.75 -14.98 19.16
C TYR A 77 4.90 -14.01 18.86
N GLU A 78 6.14 -14.52 18.83
CA GLU A 78 7.34 -13.74 18.49
C GLU A 78 7.71 -13.82 17.01
N LEU A 79 7.00 -14.64 16.23
CA LEU A 79 7.28 -14.79 14.78
C LEU A 79 7.12 -13.47 14.04
N SER A 80 8.08 -13.22 13.18
CA SER A 80 8.03 -12.07 12.26
C SER A 80 7.03 -12.31 11.12
N LEU A 81 6.83 -11.30 10.30
CA LEU A 81 6.03 -11.42 9.08
C LEU A 81 6.87 -11.77 7.83
N ALA A 82 8.13 -12.20 8.03
CA ALA A 82 9.04 -12.49 6.91
C ALA A 82 8.47 -13.57 5.98
N ALA A 83 7.91 -14.66 6.52
CA ALA A 83 7.30 -15.70 5.71
C ALA A 83 6.10 -15.20 4.89
N LYS A 84 5.30 -14.28 5.43
CA LYS A 84 4.17 -13.67 4.73
C LYS A 84 4.61 -12.81 3.55
N TRP A 85 5.71 -12.08 3.70
CA TRP A 85 6.21 -11.15 2.68
C TRP A 85 7.22 -11.75 1.73
N CYS A 86 7.82 -12.89 2.09
CA CYS A 86 8.70 -13.64 1.20
C CYS A 86 7.91 -14.08 -0.06
N PRO A 87 8.43 -13.85 -1.27
CA PRO A 87 7.78 -14.30 -2.48
C PRO A 87 7.48 -15.80 -2.44
N SER A 88 6.30 -16.19 -2.87
CA SER A 88 5.99 -17.62 -3.07
C SER A 88 6.72 -18.15 -4.28
N LEU A 89 7.10 -19.42 -4.24
CA LEU A 89 7.72 -20.09 -5.38
C LEU A 89 6.87 -19.94 -6.63
N ASP A 90 7.53 -19.65 -7.75
CA ASP A 90 6.90 -19.47 -9.06
C ASP A 90 5.89 -18.30 -9.14
N SER A 91 5.82 -17.43 -8.12
CA SER A 91 5.06 -16.17 -8.21
C SER A 91 5.65 -15.24 -9.28
N SER A 92 4.95 -14.16 -9.61
CA SER A 92 5.43 -13.19 -10.60
C SER A 92 6.75 -12.52 -10.17
N TYR A 93 6.91 -12.26 -8.89
CA TYR A 93 8.14 -11.71 -8.32
C TYR A 93 9.28 -12.73 -8.34
N ASP A 94 9.02 -13.97 -7.89
CA ASP A 94 10.03 -15.02 -7.90
C ASP A 94 10.54 -15.33 -9.32
N LYS A 95 9.64 -15.41 -10.31
CA LYS A 95 10.00 -15.59 -11.72
C LYS A 95 10.81 -14.45 -12.32
N SER A 96 10.67 -13.24 -11.77
CA SER A 96 11.38 -12.05 -12.28
C SER A 96 12.71 -11.80 -11.59
N LEU A 97 12.82 -12.17 -10.31
CA LEU A 97 13.93 -11.80 -9.45
C LEU A 97 14.69 -13.02 -8.88
N LEU A 98 14.23 -14.24 -9.10
CA LEU A 98 14.81 -15.48 -8.56
C LEU A 98 15.01 -15.43 -7.02
N MET A 99 14.14 -14.70 -6.33
CA MET A 99 14.29 -14.40 -4.91
C MET A 99 14.23 -15.67 -4.05
N CYS A 100 13.31 -16.59 -4.35
CA CYS A 100 13.19 -17.85 -3.59
C CYS A 100 14.44 -18.72 -3.71
N GLU A 101 15.11 -18.70 -4.86
CA GLU A 101 16.38 -19.39 -5.02
C GLU A 101 17.50 -18.73 -4.19
N SER A 102 17.60 -17.41 -4.26
CA SER A 102 18.63 -16.67 -3.51
C SER A 102 18.45 -16.86 -1.99
N VAL A 103 17.23 -16.75 -1.49
CA VAL A 103 16.90 -16.99 -0.07
C VAL A 103 17.19 -18.46 0.30
N GLY A 104 16.76 -19.41 -0.54
CA GLY A 104 17.01 -20.82 -0.31
C GLY A 104 18.50 -21.20 -0.26
N ARG A 105 19.32 -20.64 -1.15
CA ARG A 105 20.78 -20.83 -1.14
C ARG A 105 21.47 -20.29 0.11
N LYS A 106 20.92 -19.22 0.72
CA LYS A 106 21.44 -18.66 1.97
C LYS A 106 21.01 -19.48 3.20
N LEU A 107 19.81 -20.07 3.17
CA LEU A 107 19.31 -20.93 4.25
C LEU A 107 19.91 -22.34 4.23
N PHE A 108 20.20 -22.85 3.04
CA PHE A 108 20.70 -24.21 2.82
C PHE A 108 22.00 -24.13 1.99
N PRO A 109 23.17 -23.91 2.63
CA PRO A 109 24.45 -23.73 1.94
C PRO A 109 24.84 -24.90 1.05
N TYR A 110 25.66 -24.64 0.04
CA TYR A 110 26.07 -25.62 -0.95
C TYR A 110 26.91 -26.77 -0.36
N ASP A 111 27.61 -26.53 0.76
CA ASP A 111 28.44 -27.51 1.43
C ASP A 111 27.72 -28.82 1.78
N GLU A 112 26.40 -28.74 2.00
CA GLU A 112 25.52 -29.90 2.21
C GLU A 112 25.20 -30.68 0.92
N TYR A 113 25.62 -30.18 -0.26
CA TYR A 113 25.16 -30.63 -1.58
C TYR A 113 26.30 -30.75 -2.60
N MET A 114 27.55 -30.94 -2.16
CA MET A 114 28.75 -30.91 -3.03
C MET A 114 28.69 -31.90 -4.19
N ASP A 115 27.91 -32.96 -4.07
CA ASP A 115 27.74 -33.99 -5.11
C ASP A 115 26.67 -33.69 -6.14
N LEU A 116 25.96 -32.55 -6.00
CA LEU A 116 24.88 -32.19 -6.90
C LEU A 116 25.29 -31.16 -7.94
N GLU A 117 24.81 -31.33 -9.16
CA GLU A 117 24.85 -30.26 -10.15
C GLU A 117 24.10 -29.01 -9.67
N ASP A 118 24.58 -27.83 -10.04
CA ASP A 118 24.00 -26.54 -9.58
C ASP A 118 22.48 -26.41 -9.90
N ALA A 119 22.03 -26.98 -11.02
CA ALA A 119 20.62 -27.01 -11.38
C ALA A 119 19.75 -27.80 -10.39
N HIS A 120 20.24 -28.97 -9.99
CA HIS A 120 19.56 -29.80 -9.00
C HIS A 120 19.62 -29.19 -7.61
N TYR A 121 20.73 -28.57 -7.25
CA TYR A 121 20.85 -27.82 -6.00
C TYR A 121 19.85 -26.64 -5.96
N ALA A 122 19.81 -25.80 -7.00
CA ALA A 122 18.85 -24.70 -7.10
C ALA A 122 17.40 -25.17 -6.94
N TYR A 123 17.03 -26.28 -7.59
CA TYR A 123 15.70 -26.89 -7.44
C TYR A 123 15.45 -27.35 -6.00
N ARG A 124 16.40 -28.06 -5.40
CA ARG A 124 16.28 -28.59 -4.04
C ARG A 124 16.08 -27.50 -3.00
N VAL A 125 16.92 -26.44 -2.99
CA VAL A 125 16.84 -25.39 -2.00
C VAL A 125 15.52 -24.62 -2.12
N ARG A 126 14.97 -24.45 -3.32
CA ARG A 126 13.65 -23.86 -3.54
C ARG A 126 12.54 -24.72 -2.94
N ILE A 127 12.59 -26.03 -3.14
CA ILE A 127 11.58 -26.94 -2.59
C ILE A 127 11.68 -27.03 -1.07
N ARG A 128 12.91 -27.07 -0.51
CA ARG A 128 13.13 -27.02 0.94
C ARG A 128 12.61 -25.73 1.55
N LEU A 129 12.94 -24.56 0.96
CA LEU A 129 12.40 -23.28 1.39
C LEU A 129 10.86 -23.34 1.51
N ARG A 130 10.18 -23.87 0.50
CA ARG A 130 8.73 -24.00 0.55
C ARG A 130 8.26 -24.94 1.64
N LYS A 131 8.76 -26.20 1.64
CA LYS A 131 8.21 -27.28 2.46
C LYS A 131 8.62 -27.16 3.93
N GLU A 132 9.87 -26.81 4.18
CA GLU A 132 10.46 -26.86 5.51
C GLU A 132 10.37 -25.51 6.24
N VAL A 133 10.23 -24.39 5.52
CA VAL A 133 10.22 -23.05 6.09
C VAL A 133 8.88 -22.33 5.88
N LEU A 134 8.50 -22.05 4.62
CA LEU A 134 7.34 -21.22 4.34
C LEU A 134 6.00 -21.88 4.73
N VAL A 135 5.80 -23.17 4.44
CA VAL A 135 4.54 -23.86 4.72
C VAL A 135 4.25 -23.95 6.24
N PRO A 136 5.20 -24.37 7.10
CA PRO A 136 4.98 -24.37 8.55
C PRO A 136 4.68 -22.96 9.09
N LEU A 137 5.47 -21.97 8.71
CA LEU A 137 5.29 -20.60 9.17
C LEU A 137 3.96 -19.98 8.68
N HIS A 138 3.55 -20.20 7.43
CA HIS A 138 2.26 -19.76 6.91
C HIS A 138 1.09 -20.35 7.69
N LYS A 139 1.19 -21.62 8.10
CA LYS A 139 0.16 -22.27 8.89
C LYS A 139 0.00 -21.63 10.27
N VAL A 140 1.11 -21.34 10.96
CA VAL A 140 1.07 -20.69 12.27
C VAL A 140 0.64 -19.23 12.19
N LEU A 141 1.04 -18.53 11.13
CA LEU A 141 0.61 -17.15 10.87
C LEU A 141 -0.88 -17.07 10.44
N GLU A 142 -1.55 -18.20 10.22
CA GLU A 142 -2.96 -18.28 9.82
C GLU A 142 -3.27 -17.41 8.58
N ILE A 143 -2.39 -17.49 7.59
CA ILE A 143 -2.55 -16.73 6.34
C ILE A 143 -3.81 -17.24 5.60
N PRO A 144 -4.74 -16.36 5.20
CA PRO A 144 -6.02 -16.76 4.60
C PRO A 144 -5.87 -17.64 3.36
N GLU A 145 -4.81 -17.46 2.59
CA GLU A 145 -4.51 -18.26 1.40
C GLU A 145 -4.30 -19.75 1.71
N VAL A 146 -3.87 -20.10 2.92
CA VAL A 146 -3.70 -21.49 3.35
C VAL A 146 -5.07 -22.18 3.42
N TYR A 147 -6.06 -21.54 4.02
CA TYR A 147 -7.43 -22.02 4.13
C TYR A 147 -8.13 -22.05 2.77
N ILE A 148 -7.97 -20.98 1.97
CA ILE A 148 -8.53 -20.90 0.61
C ILE A 148 -8.01 -22.03 -0.27
N CYS A 149 -6.70 -22.28 -0.26
CA CYS A 149 -6.10 -23.38 -1.06
C CYS A 149 -6.53 -24.78 -0.58
N ALA A 150 -6.85 -24.92 0.71
CA ALA A 150 -7.35 -26.16 1.29
C ALA A 150 -8.88 -26.31 1.15
N ASN A 151 -9.57 -25.32 0.56
CA ASN A 151 -11.03 -25.23 0.49
C ASN A 151 -11.74 -25.27 1.86
N LYS A 152 -11.07 -24.71 2.90
CA LYS A 152 -11.52 -24.66 4.29
C LYS A 152 -12.02 -23.26 4.65
N TRP A 153 -13.04 -22.80 3.96
CA TRP A 153 -13.55 -21.45 4.07
C TRP A 153 -14.11 -21.14 5.47
N GLU A 154 -14.74 -22.14 6.09
CA GLU A 154 -15.32 -22.07 7.43
C GLU A 154 -14.29 -21.91 8.57
N GLU A 155 -13.02 -22.22 8.31
CA GLU A 155 -11.94 -22.11 9.28
C GLU A 155 -11.21 -20.75 9.20
N ILE A 156 -11.50 -19.89 8.21
CA ILE A 156 -10.80 -18.61 8.02
C ILE A 156 -11.01 -17.68 9.22
N PRO A 157 -9.93 -17.23 9.92
CA PRO A 157 -10.05 -16.30 11.02
C PRO A 157 -10.18 -14.85 10.48
N TYR A 158 -11.40 -14.39 10.15
CA TYR A 158 -11.65 -13.10 9.50
C TYR A 158 -11.01 -11.91 10.21
N LYS A 159 -10.92 -11.92 11.54
CA LYS A 159 -10.25 -10.88 12.34
C LYS A 159 -8.75 -10.73 11.98
N ARG A 160 -8.09 -11.80 11.54
CA ARG A 160 -6.66 -11.82 11.18
C ARG A 160 -6.40 -11.57 9.70
N VAL A 161 -7.46 -11.52 8.88
CA VAL A 161 -7.32 -11.27 7.43
C VAL A 161 -6.78 -9.85 7.22
N PRO A 162 -5.65 -9.69 6.52
CA PRO A 162 -5.08 -8.38 6.23
C PRO A 162 -6.00 -7.51 5.38
N SER A 163 -5.86 -6.19 5.49
CA SER A 163 -6.74 -5.22 4.83
C SER A 163 -6.83 -5.39 3.31
N VAL A 164 -5.71 -5.61 2.64
CA VAL A 164 -5.67 -5.83 1.18
C VAL A 164 -6.30 -7.18 0.81
N ALA A 165 -6.00 -8.24 1.57
CA ALA A 165 -6.60 -9.56 1.37
C ALA A 165 -8.12 -9.53 1.58
N MET A 166 -8.60 -8.82 2.62
CA MET A 166 -10.03 -8.61 2.87
C MET A 166 -10.71 -7.93 1.66
N LYS A 167 -10.09 -6.87 1.13
CA LYS A 167 -10.58 -6.18 -0.07
C LYS A 167 -10.62 -7.11 -1.30
N MET A 168 -9.58 -7.95 -1.48
CA MET A 168 -9.44 -8.80 -2.67
C MET A 168 -10.32 -10.06 -2.62
N TYR A 169 -10.50 -10.64 -1.44
CA TYR A 169 -11.17 -11.94 -1.29
C TYR A 169 -12.62 -11.83 -0.81
N LYS A 170 -13.15 -10.64 -0.54
CA LYS A 170 -14.52 -10.42 -0.07
C LYS A 170 -15.59 -11.17 -0.85
N GLU A 171 -15.50 -11.16 -2.20
CA GLU A 171 -16.46 -11.86 -3.05
C GLU A 171 -16.39 -13.38 -2.89
N PHE A 172 -15.18 -13.91 -2.73
CA PHE A 172 -14.99 -15.34 -2.45
C PHE A 172 -15.54 -15.70 -1.07
N PHE A 173 -15.35 -14.85 -0.05
CA PHE A 173 -15.94 -15.05 1.27
C PHE A 173 -17.46 -15.04 1.21
N TYR A 174 -18.08 -14.09 0.51
CA TYR A 174 -19.51 -14.10 0.27
C TYR A 174 -20.00 -15.34 -0.50
N LYS A 175 -19.21 -15.84 -1.44
CA LYS A 175 -19.58 -17.00 -2.25
C LYS A 175 -19.51 -18.32 -1.47
N HIS A 176 -18.46 -18.49 -0.65
CA HIS A 176 -18.14 -19.79 -0.05
C HIS A 176 -18.48 -19.90 1.45
N ASP A 177 -18.61 -18.76 2.16
CA ASP A 177 -18.89 -18.73 3.60
C ASP A 177 -19.78 -17.53 3.99
N LYS A 178 -20.87 -17.36 3.26
CA LYS A 178 -21.73 -16.18 3.30
C LYS A 178 -22.25 -15.82 4.69
N GLU A 179 -22.80 -16.80 5.40
CA GLU A 179 -23.47 -16.52 6.67
C GLU A 179 -22.48 -16.11 7.76
N ARG A 180 -21.37 -16.83 7.89
CA ARG A 180 -20.32 -16.51 8.87
C ARG A 180 -19.61 -15.20 8.52
N PHE A 181 -19.39 -14.93 7.22
CA PHE A 181 -18.79 -13.66 6.79
C PHE A 181 -19.71 -12.47 7.08
N LYS A 182 -21.02 -12.58 6.82
CA LYS A 182 -21.99 -11.55 7.19
C LYS A 182 -22.05 -11.32 8.69
N GLN A 183 -22.08 -12.40 9.48
CA GLN A 183 -22.03 -12.28 10.93
C GLN A 183 -20.77 -11.55 11.41
N TYR A 184 -19.61 -11.84 10.81
CA TYR A 184 -18.38 -11.11 11.11
C TYR A 184 -18.48 -9.61 10.80
N LEU A 185 -19.04 -9.22 9.64
CA LEU A 185 -19.23 -7.81 9.29
C LEU A 185 -20.20 -7.11 10.25
N GLU A 186 -21.28 -7.77 10.65
CA GLU A 186 -22.22 -7.25 11.65
C GLU A 186 -21.55 -7.10 13.03
N ASP A 187 -20.70 -8.04 13.43
CA ASP A 187 -19.93 -7.94 14.67
C ASP A 187 -18.91 -6.80 14.64
N VAL A 188 -18.30 -6.52 13.46
CA VAL A 188 -17.44 -5.33 13.26
C VAL A 188 -18.25 -4.06 13.41
N LYS A 189 -19.42 -3.98 12.79
CA LYS A 189 -20.32 -2.82 12.85
C LYS A 189 -20.80 -2.52 14.27
N ASN A 190 -21.06 -3.57 15.04
CA ASN A 190 -21.45 -3.48 16.45
C ASN A 190 -20.28 -3.30 17.43
N GLY A 191 -19.04 -3.19 16.94
CA GLY A 191 -17.85 -2.99 17.76
C GLY A 191 -17.37 -4.22 18.55
N LYS A 192 -17.95 -5.41 18.31
CA LYS A 192 -17.53 -6.66 18.99
C LYS A 192 -16.18 -7.18 18.48
N THR A 193 -15.85 -6.87 17.23
CA THR A 193 -14.57 -7.24 16.61
C THR A 193 -14.07 -6.11 15.72
N THR A 194 -12.94 -6.29 15.05
CA THR A 194 -12.32 -5.26 14.22
C THR A 194 -11.98 -5.78 12.83
N ILE A 195 -12.02 -4.88 11.84
CA ILE A 195 -11.56 -5.14 10.48
C ILE A 195 -10.24 -4.41 10.21
N ALA A 196 -9.35 -5.03 9.46
CA ALA A 196 -8.08 -4.42 9.09
C ALA A 196 -8.26 -3.40 7.94
N ALA A 197 -7.69 -2.19 8.12
CA ALA A 197 -7.68 -1.12 7.11
C ALA A 197 -6.29 -0.48 6.92
N GLY A 198 -5.31 -0.85 7.75
CA GLY A 198 -4.03 -0.16 7.88
C GLY A 198 -3.21 -0.02 6.59
N ALA A 199 -3.16 -1.03 5.74
CA ALA A 199 -2.37 -1.03 4.50
C ALA A 199 -3.11 -0.45 3.27
N LEU A 200 -4.40 -0.09 3.40
CA LEU A 200 -5.16 0.50 2.30
C LEU A 200 -4.96 2.02 2.22
N LEU A 201 -4.92 2.53 1.01
CA LEU A 201 -4.99 3.95 0.74
C LEU A 201 -6.47 4.40 0.68
N PRO A 202 -6.80 5.66 1.06
CA PRO A 202 -8.18 6.13 1.08
C PRO A 202 -8.92 5.92 -0.25
N HIS A 203 -8.29 6.24 -1.37
CA HIS A 203 -8.86 6.07 -2.71
C HIS A 203 -9.07 4.61 -3.11
N GLU A 204 -8.27 3.69 -2.59
CA GLU A 204 -8.46 2.26 -2.84
C GLU A 204 -9.71 1.71 -2.18
N ILE A 205 -10.08 2.25 -1.00
CA ILE A 205 -11.33 1.91 -0.31
C ILE A 205 -12.51 2.45 -1.11
N ILE A 206 -12.45 3.72 -1.53
CA ILE A 206 -13.51 4.34 -2.36
C ILE A 206 -13.67 3.62 -3.70
N ALA A 207 -12.59 3.20 -4.34
CA ALA A 207 -12.66 2.42 -5.57
C ALA A 207 -13.40 1.08 -5.40
N SER A 208 -13.38 0.50 -4.20
CA SER A 208 -14.11 -0.75 -3.87
C SER A 208 -15.63 -0.58 -3.77
N LEU A 209 -16.14 0.65 -3.73
CA LEU A 209 -17.58 0.92 -3.70
C LEU A 209 -18.29 0.61 -5.02
N LYS A 210 -17.55 0.41 -6.11
CA LYS A 210 -18.10 0.05 -7.43
C LYS A 210 -18.75 -1.33 -7.44
N ASP A 211 -18.33 -2.21 -6.52
CA ASP A 211 -18.85 -3.57 -6.39
C ASP A 211 -19.99 -3.60 -5.37
N SER A 212 -21.16 -4.10 -5.75
CA SER A 212 -22.33 -4.16 -4.86
C SER A 212 -22.07 -4.97 -3.57
N THR A 213 -21.29 -6.03 -3.65
CA THR A 213 -20.86 -6.86 -2.51
C THR A 213 -19.74 -6.23 -1.69
N GLY A 214 -19.02 -5.26 -2.27
CA GLY A 214 -17.87 -4.61 -1.65
C GLY A 214 -18.20 -3.40 -0.80
N GLN A 215 -19.38 -2.85 -0.91
CA GLN A 215 -19.74 -1.59 -0.26
C GLN A 215 -19.68 -1.67 1.28
N GLU A 216 -20.20 -2.74 1.86
CA GLU A 216 -20.22 -2.93 3.32
C GLU A 216 -18.78 -3.09 3.87
N VAL A 217 -17.94 -3.89 3.22
CA VAL A 217 -16.52 -4.05 3.59
C VAL A 217 -15.78 -2.71 3.47
N ALA A 218 -16.01 -1.96 2.39
CA ALA A 218 -15.38 -0.66 2.18
C ALA A 218 -15.81 0.37 3.23
N GLU A 219 -17.10 0.41 3.59
CA GLU A 219 -17.64 1.25 4.65
C GLU A 219 -16.96 0.97 6.00
N LEU A 220 -16.84 -0.31 6.39
CA LEU A 220 -16.22 -0.70 7.64
C LEU A 220 -14.71 -0.41 7.65
N GLN A 221 -14.01 -0.63 6.53
CA GLN A 221 -12.59 -0.30 6.39
C GLN A 221 -12.35 1.22 6.41
N TRP A 222 -13.25 2.01 5.82
CA TRP A 222 -13.20 3.47 5.89
C TRP A 222 -13.37 3.97 7.32
N ASN A 223 -14.42 3.53 7.98
CA ASN A 223 -14.69 3.90 9.38
C ASN A 223 -13.52 3.52 10.29
N ARG A 224 -12.92 2.36 10.07
CA ARG A 224 -11.71 1.94 10.79
C ARG A 224 -10.54 2.89 10.52
N MET A 225 -10.30 3.27 9.27
CA MET A 225 -9.23 4.20 8.88
C MET A 225 -9.42 5.57 9.54
N VAL A 226 -10.63 6.13 9.47
CA VAL A 226 -10.96 7.42 10.10
C VAL A 226 -10.74 7.36 11.61
N ASN A 227 -11.23 6.31 12.27
CA ASN A 227 -11.07 6.12 13.71
C ASN A 227 -9.61 5.97 14.13
N ASP A 228 -8.79 5.27 13.35
CA ASP A 228 -7.37 5.09 13.66
C ASP A 228 -6.58 6.40 13.47
N LEU A 229 -6.92 7.21 12.46
CA LEU A 229 -6.34 8.54 12.27
C LEU A 229 -6.82 9.54 13.33
N ALA A 230 -8.09 9.53 13.69
CA ALA A 230 -8.65 10.40 14.74
C ALA A 230 -8.03 10.17 16.13
N LYS A 231 -7.46 8.99 16.39
CA LYS A 231 -6.69 8.72 17.62
C LYS A 231 -5.33 9.42 17.66
N LYS A 232 -4.77 9.77 16.49
CA LYS A 232 -3.48 10.46 16.39
C LYS A 232 -3.60 11.96 16.56
N GLY A 233 -4.79 12.51 16.36
CA GLY A 233 -5.08 13.93 16.46
C GLY A 233 -6.32 14.32 15.67
N LYS A 234 -6.60 15.62 15.65
CA LYS A 234 -7.69 16.21 14.88
C LYS A 234 -7.16 17.38 14.08
N LEU A 235 -7.84 17.70 12.97
CA LEU A 235 -7.50 18.85 12.15
C LEU A 235 -8.26 20.08 12.69
N THR A 236 -7.54 20.96 13.37
CA THR A 236 -8.06 22.24 13.85
C THR A 236 -8.05 23.28 12.74
N ASN A 237 -9.17 23.98 12.56
CA ASN A 237 -9.31 25.05 11.53
C ASN A 237 -8.91 24.64 10.10
N CYS A 238 -9.07 23.36 9.76
CA CYS A 238 -8.72 22.81 8.46
C CYS A 238 -9.94 22.54 7.60
N MET A 239 -9.86 22.85 6.30
CA MET A 239 -10.89 22.56 5.33
C MET A 239 -10.26 22.16 3.98
N ALA A 240 -10.85 21.15 3.33
CA ALA A 240 -10.40 20.71 2.03
C ALA A 240 -11.02 21.55 0.90
N ILE A 241 -10.18 21.93 -0.07
CA ILE A 241 -10.60 22.44 -1.37
C ILE A 241 -10.33 21.35 -2.39
N CYS A 242 -11.39 20.83 -3.02
CA CYS A 242 -11.28 19.67 -3.90
C CYS A 242 -11.40 20.06 -5.38
N ASP A 243 -10.42 19.65 -6.19
CA ASP A 243 -10.49 19.73 -7.65
C ASP A 243 -10.94 18.39 -8.23
N VAL A 244 -12.19 18.32 -8.68
CA VAL A 244 -12.72 17.17 -9.44
C VAL A 244 -13.10 17.57 -10.87
N SER A 245 -12.40 18.52 -11.44
CA SER A 245 -12.51 18.88 -12.85
C SER A 245 -12.17 17.70 -13.76
N GLY A 246 -12.62 17.75 -15.01
CA GLY A 246 -12.36 16.68 -15.98
C GLY A 246 -10.87 16.39 -16.21
N SER A 247 -9.99 17.37 -15.98
CA SER A 247 -8.54 17.19 -16.08
C SER A 247 -7.98 16.26 -15.00
N MET A 248 -8.68 16.06 -13.89
CA MET A 248 -8.31 15.14 -12.80
C MET A 248 -8.75 13.69 -13.07
N SER A 249 -9.38 13.39 -14.20
CA SER A 249 -9.90 12.06 -14.51
C SER A 249 -8.90 10.93 -14.21
N GLY A 250 -9.42 9.81 -13.70
CA GLY A 250 -8.62 8.65 -13.29
C GLY A 250 -8.20 8.68 -11.82
N THR A 251 -7.01 8.15 -11.51
CA THR A 251 -6.50 8.04 -10.13
C THR A 251 -6.45 9.38 -9.39
N PRO A 252 -6.03 10.52 -9.98
CA PRO A 252 -6.03 11.80 -9.27
C PRO A 252 -7.41 12.20 -8.74
N MET A 253 -8.46 11.97 -9.52
CA MET A 253 -9.85 12.22 -9.13
C MET A 253 -10.25 11.36 -7.93
N GLU A 254 -9.95 10.06 -7.99
CA GLU A 254 -10.26 9.13 -6.89
C GLU A 254 -9.55 9.56 -5.60
N VAL A 255 -8.29 9.97 -5.70
CA VAL A 255 -7.50 10.43 -4.56
C VAL A 255 -8.04 11.75 -4.02
N CYS A 256 -8.38 12.72 -4.88
CA CYS A 256 -8.93 14.01 -4.48
C CYS A 256 -10.23 13.84 -3.68
N VAL A 257 -11.17 13.05 -4.20
CA VAL A 257 -12.44 12.75 -3.51
C VAL A 257 -12.19 12.07 -2.17
N ALA A 258 -11.27 11.09 -2.15
CA ALA A 258 -10.98 10.33 -0.93
C ALA A 258 -10.32 11.17 0.15
N LEU A 259 -9.31 11.97 -0.20
CA LEU A 259 -8.62 12.85 0.74
C LEU A 259 -9.53 13.99 1.21
N GLY A 260 -10.29 14.60 0.30
CA GLY A 260 -11.26 15.63 0.66
C GLY A 260 -12.28 15.14 1.68
N LEU A 261 -12.86 13.95 1.45
CA LEU A 261 -13.78 13.34 2.41
C LEU A 261 -13.08 13.00 3.73
N LEU A 262 -11.88 12.43 3.68
CA LEU A 262 -11.11 12.07 4.87
C LEU A 262 -10.79 13.30 5.73
N ILE A 263 -10.30 14.38 5.12
CA ILE A 263 -10.02 15.65 5.80
C ILE A 263 -11.30 16.19 6.42
N SER A 264 -12.42 16.21 5.68
CA SER A 264 -13.70 16.72 6.20
C SER A 264 -14.20 15.93 7.42
N GLU A 265 -13.95 14.60 7.48
CA GLU A 265 -14.35 13.77 8.61
C GLU A 265 -13.40 13.87 9.83
N LEU A 266 -12.12 14.22 9.59
CA LEU A 266 -11.12 14.42 10.63
C LEU A 266 -11.10 15.84 11.19
N SER A 267 -11.68 16.80 10.49
CA SER A 267 -11.75 18.22 10.93
C SER A 267 -12.67 18.39 12.14
N GLU A 268 -12.35 19.37 12.99
CA GLU A 268 -13.19 19.78 14.11
C GLU A 268 -14.30 20.74 13.69
N GLU A 269 -15.30 20.90 14.54
CA GLU A 269 -16.29 21.97 14.36
C GLU A 269 -15.61 23.36 14.41
N PRO A 270 -16.03 24.33 13.59
CA PRO A 270 -17.22 24.29 12.72
C PRO A 270 -16.98 23.66 11.33
N TRP A 271 -15.82 23.13 11.03
CA TRP A 271 -15.40 22.69 9.68
C TRP A 271 -15.70 21.22 9.37
N LYS A 272 -16.10 20.47 10.37
CA LYS A 272 -16.41 19.05 10.24
C LYS A 272 -17.48 18.77 9.18
N GLY A 273 -17.23 17.82 8.30
CA GLY A 273 -18.13 17.44 7.23
C GLY A 273 -18.27 18.47 6.11
N LYS A 274 -17.39 19.46 6.05
CA LYS A 274 -17.46 20.56 5.09
C LYS A 274 -16.28 20.57 4.14
N LEU A 275 -16.50 21.07 2.92
CA LEU A 275 -15.47 21.27 1.91
C LEU A 275 -15.87 22.34 0.90
N ILE A 276 -14.90 22.80 0.12
CA ILE A 276 -15.09 23.81 -0.93
C ILE A 276 -14.78 23.19 -2.29
N THR A 277 -15.52 23.60 -3.31
CA THR A 277 -15.21 23.25 -4.70
C THR A 277 -14.08 24.10 -5.26
N PHE A 278 -13.16 23.46 -5.99
CA PHE A 278 -12.16 24.18 -6.78
C PHE A 278 -12.74 24.48 -8.17
N SER A 279 -13.49 25.57 -8.26
CA SER A 279 -14.19 25.99 -9.47
C SER A 279 -14.06 27.50 -9.71
N ARG A 280 -14.56 28.00 -10.84
CA ARG A 280 -14.57 29.46 -11.12
C ARG A 280 -15.32 30.25 -10.04
N ASN A 281 -16.39 29.67 -9.53
CA ASN A 281 -17.17 30.19 -8.42
C ASN A 281 -17.13 29.15 -7.30
N PRO A 282 -16.18 29.26 -6.37
CA PRO A 282 -16.06 28.31 -5.28
C PRO A 282 -17.30 28.29 -4.42
N GLU A 283 -17.83 27.11 -4.15
CA GLU A 283 -19.01 26.92 -3.31
C GLU A 283 -18.62 26.12 -2.07
N PHE A 284 -19.23 26.52 -0.97
CA PHE A 284 -19.09 25.86 0.32
C PHE A 284 -20.18 24.82 0.48
N HIS A 285 -19.81 23.57 0.74
CA HIS A 285 -20.73 22.45 0.86
C HIS A 285 -20.59 21.71 2.18
N MET A 286 -21.73 21.37 2.77
CA MET A 286 -21.83 20.32 3.77
C MET A 286 -22.01 18.99 3.05
N VAL A 287 -21.10 18.04 3.26
CA VAL A 287 -21.16 16.70 2.65
C VAL A 287 -22.42 15.98 3.12
N LYS A 288 -23.25 15.57 2.17
CA LYS A 288 -24.52 14.88 2.43
C LYS A 288 -24.37 13.38 2.14
N GLY A 289 -25.03 12.56 2.94
CA GLY A 289 -25.06 11.11 2.80
C GLY A 289 -24.85 10.41 4.13
N LYS A 290 -25.48 9.25 4.31
CA LYS A 290 -25.35 8.40 5.50
C LYS A 290 -24.23 7.37 5.32
N THR A 291 -24.03 6.89 4.09
CA THR A 291 -23.05 5.88 3.72
C THR A 291 -21.85 6.51 3.01
N LEU A 292 -20.71 5.82 3.02
CA LEU A 292 -19.51 6.21 2.28
C LEU A 292 -19.82 6.38 0.78
N SER A 293 -20.65 5.49 0.23
CA SER A 293 -21.08 5.55 -1.17
C SER A 293 -21.84 6.84 -1.46
N GLU A 294 -22.84 7.19 -0.64
CA GLU A 294 -23.62 8.42 -0.81
C GLU A 294 -22.78 9.67 -0.70
N LYS A 295 -21.89 9.75 0.31
CA LYS A 295 -20.95 10.86 0.49
C LYS A 295 -20.02 11.02 -0.72
N THR A 296 -19.50 9.91 -1.22
CA THR A 296 -18.61 9.90 -2.40
C THR A 296 -19.34 10.37 -3.65
N ILE A 297 -20.59 9.91 -3.86
CA ILE A 297 -21.43 10.35 -4.97
C ILE A 297 -21.75 11.84 -4.84
N PHE A 298 -22.03 12.33 -3.64
CA PHE A 298 -22.30 13.74 -3.39
C PHE A 298 -21.10 14.60 -3.83
N ILE A 299 -19.89 14.29 -3.39
CA ILE A 299 -18.67 15.02 -3.75
C ILE A 299 -18.44 15.00 -5.28
N ARG A 300 -18.64 13.87 -5.93
CA ARG A 300 -18.46 13.74 -7.39
C ARG A 300 -19.50 14.51 -8.22
N ARG A 301 -20.64 14.86 -7.64
CA ARG A 301 -21.73 15.59 -8.30
C ARG A 301 -21.73 17.09 -8.02
N MET A 302 -20.80 17.58 -7.20
CA MET A 302 -20.64 19.01 -7.00
C MET A 302 -20.38 19.72 -8.33
N ASP A 303 -20.76 20.99 -8.46
CA ASP A 303 -20.50 21.73 -9.69
C ASP A 303 -19.00 22.08 -9.81
N TRP A 304 -18.41 21.58 -10.87
CA TRP A 304 -17.00 21.75 -11.21
C TRP A 304 -16.82 22.68 -12.42
N GLY A 305 -17.75 23.58 -12.64
CA GLY A 305 -17.82 24.44 -13.80
C GLY A 305 -16.59 25.36 -13.94
N GLY A 306 -15.90 25.24 -15.07
CA GLY A 306 -14.97 26.18 -15.65
C GLY A 306 -13.77 26.59 -14.79
N PHE A 307 -12.63 25.96 -15.04
CA PHE A 307 -11.34 26.34 -14.43
C PHE A 307 -10.92 27.74 -14.85
N SER A 308 -10.67 28.64 -13.89
CA SER A 308 -9.91 29.89 -14.11
C SER A 308 -8.52 29.74 -13.46
N LYS A 309 -7.47 29.91 -14.29
CA LYS A 309 -6.06 30.01 -13.80
C LYS A 309 -5.87 31.10 -12.72
N SER A 310 -6.88 31.95 -12.54
CA SER A 310 -6.86 33.08 -11.62
C SER A 310 -7.04 32.73 -10.14
N MET A 311 -7.44 31.50 -9.78
CA MET A 311 -7.71 31.19 -8.36
C MET A 311 -6.44 31.07 -7.53
N GLY A 312 -5.39 30.44 -8.05
CA GLY A 312 -4.08 30.41 -7.38
C GLY A 312 -3.50 31.82 -7.24
N HIS A 313 -3.59 32.64 -8.26
CA HIS A 313 -3.19 34.05 -8.22
C HIS A 313 -4.05 34.90 -7.31
N ARG A 314 -5.37 34.65 -7.20
CA ARG A 314 -6.25 35.38 -6.27
C ARG A 314 -5.95 35.04 -4.83
N LEU A 315 -5.78 33.77 -4.50
CA LEU A 315 -5.40 33.34 -3.15
C LEU A 315 -4.08 33.98 -2.73
N SER A 316 -3.04 33.98 -3.60
CA SER A 316 -1.76 34.62 -3.31
C SER A 316 -1.89 36.15 -3.19
N SER A 317 -2.62 36.83 -4.09
CA SER A 317 -2.80 38.29 -4.05
C SER A 317 -3.66 38.72 -2.86
N ASP A 318 -4.65 37.95 -2.46
CA ASP A 318 -5.47 38.24 -1.29
C ASP A 318 -4.71 37.98 0.01
N THR A 319 -3.81 36.99 0.05
CA THR A 319 -2.86 36.75 1.13
C THR A 319 -1.91 37.93 1.29
N GLU A 320 -1.33 38.45 0.20
CA GLU A 320 -0.49 39.65 0.22
C GLU A 320 -1.24 40.90 0.75
N LYS A 321 -2.47 41.15 0.29
CA LYS A 321 -3.31 42.27 0.74
C LYS A 321 -3.72 42.17 2.20
N VAL A 322 -3.92 40.97 2.73
CA VAL A 322 -4.24 40.74 4.16
C VAL A 322 -2.97 40.92 5.02
N GLN A 323 -1.80 40.51 4.53
CA GLN A 323 -0.51 40.72 5.17
C GLN A 323 -0.16 42.25 5.23
N GLU A 324 -0.39 42.99 4.15
CA GLU A 324 -0.20 44.47 4.13
C GLU A 324 -1.09 45.18 5.15
N LYS A 325 -2.28 44.64 5.44
CA LYS A 325 -3.22 45.24 6.41
C LYS A 325 -2.94 44.86 7.87
N ARG A 326 -1.82 44.21 8.19
CA ARG A 326 -1.45 43.75 9.55
C ARG A 326 -2.47 42.83 10.24
N LEU A 327 -3.26 42.09 9.47
CA LEU A 327 -4.21 41.06 9.96
C LEU A 327 -3.56 39.65 9.95
N LEU A 328 -2.31 39.58 10.40
CA LEU A 328 -1.48 38.37 10.32
C LEU A 328 -2.10 37.14 11.00
N GLN A 329 -2.98 37.32 11.99
CA GLN A 329 -3.62 36.19 12.70
C GLN A 329 -4.84 35.60 11.95
N GLY A 330 -5.26 36.17 10.83
CA GLY A 330 -6.44 35.75 10.08
C GLY A 330 -6.15 35.17 8.70
N VAL A 331 -4.87 35.06 8.31
CA VAL A 331 -4.50 34.51 7.01
C VAL A 331 -4.40 32.97 7.11
N PRO A 332 -5.21 32.23 6.37
CA PRO A 332 -5.10 30.76 6.40
C PRO A 332 -3.79 30.31 5.75
N GLU A 333 -3.15 29.32 6.33
CA GLU A 333 -2.09 28.57 5.68
C GLU A 333 -2.66 27.71 4.56
N ILE A 334 -1.97 27.64 3.43
CA ILE A 334 -2.45 26.92 2.23
C ILE A 334 -1.55 25.74 1.95
N VAL A 335 -2.13 24.55 1.89
CA VAL A 335 -1.44 23.35 1.47
C VAL A 335 -1.88 22.96 0.05
N PHE A 336 -0.96 23.07 -0.91
CA PHE A 336 -1.19 22.56 -2.26
C PHE A 336 -0.77 21.11 -2.33
N TRP A 337 -1.75 20.24 -2.50
CA TRP A 337 -1.50 18.80 -2.62
C TRP A 337 -1.54 18.35 -4.08
N ASN A 338 -0.36 18.12 -4.65
CA ASN A 338 -0.23 17.67 -6.04
C ASN A 338 -0.55 16.18 -6.16
N LEU A 339 -1.65 15.88 -6.83
CA LEU A 339 -2.14 14.52 -7.12
C LEU A 339 -1.82 14.05 -8.55
N ARG A 340 -1.04 14.83 -9.30
CA ARG A 340 -0.63 14.51 -10.67
C ARG A 340 0.89 14.62 -10.78
N ASN A 341 1.47 13.93 -11.73
CA ASN A 341 2.89 14.09 -12.07
C ASN A 341 3.08 15.37 -12.92
N SER A 342 2.72 16.51 -12.34
CA SER A 342 2.86 17.82 -12.98
C SER A 342 4.11 18.51 -12.44
N LYS A 343 4.90 19.11 -13.35
CA LYS A 343 6.07 19.93 -12.98
C LYS A 343 5.68 21.37 -12.63
N ALA A 344 4.42 21.75 -12.84
CA ALA A 344 3.93 23.07 -12.51
C ALA A 344 3.68 23.20 -11.02
N THR A 345 4.26 24.19 -10.38
CA THR A 345 3.97 24.59 -9.00
C THR A 345 3.05 25.81 -9.03
N PRO A 346 1.98 25.86 -8.22
CA PRO A 346 1.04 26.98 -8.18
C PRO A 346 1.68 28.25 -7.64
N VAL A 347 2.69 28.11 -6.79
CA VAL A 347 3.43 29.21 -6.14
C VAL A 347 4.91 28.85 -6.00
N PRO A 348 5.81 29.84 -5.78
CA PRO A 348 7.20 29.58 -5.43
C PRO A 348 7.31 28.76 -4.13
N SER A 349 8.30 27.88 -4.03
CA SER A 349 8.50 27.00 -2.88
C SER A 349 8.86 27.72 -1.57
N ASN A 350 9.30 28.98 -1.67
CA ASN A 350 9.70 29.82 -0.53
C ASN A 350 8.60 30.82 -0.08
N GLN A 351 7.38 30.67 -0.59
CA GLN A 351 6.28 31.56 -0.17
C GLN A 351 5.84 31.24 1.25
N GLN A 352 5.81 32.24 2.13
CA GLN A 352 5.34 32.09 3.50
C GLN A 352 3.85 31.72 3.56
N GLY A 353 3.47 30.88 4.51
CA GLY A 353 2.10 30.40 4.70
C GLY A 353 1.64 29.40 3.63
N VAL A 354 2.57 28.83 2.86
CA VAL A 354 2.25 27.86 1.80
C VAL A 354 3.14 26.63 1.94
N ALA A 355 2.51 25.44 1.90
CA ALA A 355 3.20 24.18 1.80
C ALA A 355 2.85 23.47 0.47
N LEU A 356 3.83 22.78 -0.11
CA LEU A 356 3.67 21.97 -1.32
C LEU A 356 3.87 20.51 -0.96
N VAL A 357 2.83 19.70 -1.15
CA VAL A 357 2.83 18.26 -0.84
C VAL A 357 2.50 17.47 -2.10
N SER A 358 3.12 16.33 -2.30
CA SER A 358 2.87 15.45 -3.45
C SER A 358 2.75 14.00 -3.01
N GLY A 359 1.80 13.27 -3.60
CA GLY A 359 1.60 11.85 -3.35
C GLY A 359 0.18 11.48 -2.94
N PHE A 360 -0.04 10.19 -2.69
CA PHE A 360 -1.36 9.61 -2.42
C PHE A 360 -1.50 9.02 -1.01
N SER A 361 -0.45 9.13 -0.20
CA SER A 361 -0.39 8.47 1.10
C SER A 361 -1.22 9.18 2.16
N LYS A 362 -2.04 8.42 2.87
CA LYS A 362 -2.72 8.89 4.09
C LYS A 362 -1.74 9.28 5.20
N ASN A 363 -0.50 8.79 5.16
CA ASN A 363 0.51 9.14 6.15
C ASN A 363 0.89 10.62 6.07
N LEU A 364 0.75 11.24 4.90
CA LEU A 364 0.89 12.69 4.76
C LEU A 364 -0.20 13.45 5.54
N VAL A 365 -1.42 12.90 5.67
CA VAL A 365 -2.46 13.48 6.53
C VAL A 365 -2.06 13.39 8.00
N THR A 366 -1.36 12.32 8.40
CA THR A 366 -0.90 12.13 9.78
C THR A 366 0.02 13.27 10.24
N VAL A 367 0.88 13.75 9.35
CA VAL A 367 1.79 14.88 9.65
C VAL A 367 1.01 16.11 10.08
N PHE A 368 -0.12 16.40 9.41
CA PHE A 368 -0.98 17.52 9.79
C PHE A 368 -1.76 17.30 11.10
N LEU A 369 -1.97 16.04 11.48
CA LEU A 369 -2.65 15.69 12.73
C LEU A 369 -1.74 15.83 13.96
N GLU A 370 -0.43 15.67 13.79
CA GLU A 370 0.56 15.60 14.88
C GLU A 370 1.24 16.95 15.15
N GLU A 371 1.25 17.91 14.21
CA GLU A 371 2.05 19.15 14.27
C GLU A 371 1.24 20.46 14.16
N ASP A 372 0.00 20.52 14.62
CA ASP A 372 -0.83 21.76 14.59
C ASP A 372 -0.84 22.52 13.24
N GLY A 373 -0.60 21.78 12.14
CA GLY A 373 -0.73 22.31 10.77
C GLY A 373 0.52 22.94 10.16
N ILE A 374 1.61 23.14 10.89
CA ILE A 374 2.84 23.75 10.36
C ILE A 374 3.74 22.68 9.74
N LEU A 375 3.74 22.58 8.41
CA LEU A 375 4.64 21.68 7.68
C LEU A 375 5.88 22.41 7.18
N SER A 376 7.02 22.13 7.80
CA SER A 376 8.29 22.36 7.11
C SER A 376 8.66 21.11 6.29
N PRO A 377 9.28 21.23 5.10
CA PRO A 377 9.79 20.09 4.36
C PRO A 377 10.73 19.21 5.18
N GLU A 378 11.48 19.83 6.08
CA GLU A 378 12.40 19.18 7.01
C GLU A 378 11.65 18.32 8.04
N ALA A 379 10.58 18.84 8.67
CA ALA A 379 9.77 18.08 9.62
C ALA A 379 9.14 16.84 8.96
N VAL A 380 8.61 16.98 7.75
CA VAL A 380 8.07 15.84 6.98
C VAL A 380 9.14 14.80 6.68
N MET A 381 10.33 15.24 6.30
CA MET A 381 11.45 14.33 6.02
C MET A 381 11.92 13.63 7.30
N ILE A 382 12.12 14.37 8.39
CA ILE A 382 12.53 13.81 9.69
C ILE A 382 11.49 12.78 10.16
N GLN A 383 10.21 13.09 10.12
CA GLN A 383 9.16 12.18 10.51
C GLN A 383 9.15 10.90 9.64
N ALA A 384 9.42 11.02 8.33
CA ALA A 384 9.47 9.88 7.43
C ALA A 384 10.63 8.92 7.73
N ILE A 385 11.73 9.41 8.32
CA ILE A 385 12.95 8.64 8.59
C ILE A 385 13.23 8.41 10.09
N SER A 386 12.36 8.88 10.99
CA SER A 386 12.55 8.77 12.45
C SER A 386 11.99 7.49 13.06
N GLY A 387 11.39 6.59 12.26
CA GLY A 387 10.87 5.31 12.73
C GLY A 387 11.98 4.42 13.33
N ASP A 388 11.62 3.58 14.30
CA ASP A 388 12.56 2.66 14.97
C ASP A 388 13.34 1.77 13.99
N GLU A 389 12.74 1.47 12.84
CA GLU A 389 13.36 0.73 11.73
C GLU A 389 14.56 1.45 11.11
N TYR A 390 14.60 2.78 11.17
CA TYR A 390 15.67 3.60 10.60
C TYR A 390 16.78 3.94 11.60
N GLN A 391 16.56 3.74 12.90
CA GLN A 391 17.55 4.06 13.95
C GLN A 391 18.87 3.29 13.81
N LYS A 392 18.87 2.21 13.05
CA LYS A 392 20.05 1.38 12.77
C LYS A 392 20.82 1.80 11.52
N LEU A 393 20.32 2.80 10.79
CA LEU A 393 21.02 3.31 9.61
C LEU A 393 22.15 4.23 10.07
N VAL A 394 23.36 3.88 9.66
CA VAL A 394 24.58 4.68 9.89
C VAL A 394 25.08 5.12 8.52
N VAL A 395 25.28 6.42 8.36
CA VAL A 395 25.98 6.97 7.19
C VAL A 395 27.45 6.99 7.52
N PHE A 396 28.27 6.37 6.68
CA PHE A 396 29.73 6.45 6.76
C PHE A 396 30.18 7.43 5.68
N ASP A 397 30.82 8.53 6.09
CA ASP A 397 31.48 9.46 5.19
C ASP A 397 32.81 8.88 4.67
#